data_d15938e2abfcb92c8b07a5dd128b2856
#
_entry.id   d15938e2abfcb92c8b07a5dd128b2856
#
_cell.length_a   1.000
_cell.length_b   1.000
_cell.length_c   1.000
_cell.angle_alpha   90.00
_cell.angle_beta   90.00
_cell.angle_gamma   90.00
#
_symmetry.space_group_name_H-M   'P 1'
#
loop_
_entity.id
_entity.type
_entity.pdbx_description
1 polymer ?
#
loop_
_entity_poly.entity_id
_entity_poly.type
_entity_poly.pdbx_seq_one_letter_code
_entity_poly.pdbx_strand_id
1 'polypeptide(L)'
;MNALDYFNARLQATISPMDYMRSKQMDPEKYFLIDVRNGPIHVRSVTIKGANVIPEQELPNRLNEIPTDKEIIVYCWDVWCNTAAKVAKSLLEQGYKVKELTGGIAAWQEMNFPVSDPTKVDNISDNCGC
;
A
#
# COMPACT_ATOMS: atom_id res chain seq x y z
N MET A 1 14.78 21.55 11.38
CA MET A 1 14.45 20.14 11.70
C MET A 1 15.70 19.45 12.20
N ASN A 2 15.62 18.78 13.33
CA ASN A 2 16.74 18.00 13.85
C ASN A 2 16.45 16.51 13.66
N ALA A 3 17.37 15.64 14.08
CA ALA A 3 17.22 14.21 13.87
C ALA A 3 15.97 13.65 14.56
N LEU A 4 15.66 14.13 15.75
CA LEU A 4 14.48 13.66 16.46
C LEU A 4 13.21 14.00 15.70
N ASP A 5 13.13 15.21 15.16
CA ASP A 5 11.98 15.61 14.35
C ASP A 5 11.81 14.71 13.14
N TYR A 6 12.93 14.39 12.49
CA TYR A 6 12.89 13.52 11.32
C TYR A 6 12.35 12.14 11.68
N PHE A 7 12.86 11.52 12.74
CA PHE A 7 12.42 10.18 13.09
C PHE A 7 10.98 10.16 13.58
N ASN A 8 10.55 11.19 14.30
CA ASN A 8 9.15 11.31 14.68
C ASN A 8 8.27 11.40 13.43
N ALA A 9 8.65 12.22 12.48
CA ALA A 9 7.90 12.36 11.24
C ALA A 9 7.90 11.06 10.43
N ARG A 10 9.06 10.38 10.36
CA ARG A 10 9.15 9.13 9.61
C ARG A 10 8.23 8.06 10.21
N LEU A 11 8.23 7.93 11.52
CA LEU A 11 7.38 6.93 12.18
C LEU A 11 5.90 7.26 12.03
N GLN A 12 5.58 8.54 11.94
CA GLN A 12 4.20 8.96 11.74
C GLN A 12 3.76 8.75 10.28
N ALA A 13 4.68 8.94 9.34
CA ALA A 13 4.36 8.96 7.92
C ALA A 13 4.50 7.60 7.23
N THR A 14 5.17 6.64 7.85
CA THR A 14 5.44 5.35 7.20
C THR A 14 5.04 4.18 8.07
N ILE A 15 4.89 3.02 7.44
CA ILE A 15 4.67 1.77 8.16
C ILE A 15 5.47 0.69 7.45
N SER A 16 6.14 -0.16 8.21
CA SER A 16 6.93 -1.25 7.62
C SER A 16 6.01 -2.39 7.19
N PRO A 17 6.47 -3.24 6.26
CA PRO A 17 5.68 -4.40 5.86
C PRO A 17 5.31 -5.29 7.03
N MET A 18 6.24 -5.52 7.95
CA MET A 18 5.99 -6.37 9.12
C MET A 18 4.90 -5.76 10.02
N ASP A 19 5.00 -4.46 10.29
CA ASP A 19 4.04 -3.79 11.15
C ASP A 19 2.66 -3.76 10.49
N TYR A 20 2.61 -3.53 9.20
CA TYR A 20 1.34 -3.53 8.48
C TYR A 20 0.70 -4.91 8.55
N MET A 21 1.46 -5.95 8.25
CA MET A 21 0.96 -7.32 8.27
C MET A 21 0.41 -7.67 9.65
N ARG A 22 1.18 -7.35 10.69
CA ARG A 22 0.77 -7.66 12.07
C ARG A 22 -0.48 -6.89 12.48
N SER A 23 -0.50 -5.62 12.18
CA SER A 23 -1.63 -4.78 12.55
C SER A 23 -2.90 -5.19 11.81
N LYS A 24 -2.77 -5.56 10.53
CA LYS A 24 -3.91 -5.99 9.75
C LYS A 24 -4.47 -7.32 10.26
N GLN A 25 -3.62 -8.20 10.73
CA GLN A 25 -4.09 -9.45 11.31
C GLN A 25 -4.90 -9.21 12.59
N MET A 26 -4.52 -8.20 13.36
CA MET A 26 -5.22 -7.87 14.59
C MET A 26 -6.52 -7.13 14.33
N ASP A 27 -6.58 -6.32 13.31
CA ASP A 27 -7.76 -5.53 12.97
C ASP A 27 -7.88 -5.41 11.45
N PRO A 28 -8.52 -6.39 10.80
CA PRO A 28 -8.60 -6.42 9.34
C PRO A 28 -9.32 -5.22 8.72
N GLU A 29 -10.17 -4.54 9.47
CA GLU A 29 -10.93 -3.42 8.93
C GLU A 29 -10.26 -2.06 9.14
N LYS A 30 -9.08 -2.03 9.76
CA LYS A 30 -8.43 -0.78 10.10
C LYS A 30 -7.92 -0.02 8.88
N TYR A 31 -7.43 -0.74 7.87
CA TYR A 31 -6.72 -0.14 6.77
C TYR A 31 -7.43 -0.26 5.43
N PHE A 32 -7.13 0.68 4.55
CA PHE A 32 -7.50 0.62 3.14
C PHE A 32 -6.20 0.76 2.36
N LEU A 33 -5.75 -0.31 1.72
CA LEU A 33 -4.46 -0.37 1.05
C LEU A 33 -4.63 -0.02 -0.42
N ILE A 34 -3.82 0.91 -0.92
CA ILE A 34 -3.89 1.35 -2.31
C ILE A 34 -2.56 1.12 -3.02
N ASP A 35 -2.64 0.44 -4.15
CA ASP A 35 -1.53 0.30 -5.09
C ASP A 35 -1.63 1.49 -6.04
N VAL A 36 -0.70 2.45 -5.92
CA VAL A 36 -0.76 3.68 -6.70
C VAL A 36 0.17 3.67 -7.91
N ARG A 37 0.73 2.51 -8.25
CA ARG A 37 1.67 2.43 -9.36
C ARG A 37 1.03 2.78 -10.67
N ASN A 38 1.73 3.58 -11.48
CA ASN A 38 1.34 3.87 -12.85
C ASN A 38 1.99 2.86 -13.78
N GLY A 39 1.67 2.90 -15.05
CA GLY A 39 2.30 2.07 -16.05
C GLY A 39 1.40 0.97 -16.58
N PRO A 40 1.89 0.19 -17.54
CA PRO A 40 1.08 -0.86 -18.16
C PRO A 40 0.66 -1.92 -17.15
N ILE A 41 -0.54 -2.43 -17.34
CA ILE A 41 -1.10 -3.41 -16.42
C ILE A 41 -0.21 -4.65 -16.32
N HIS A 42 0.38 -5.08 -17.41
CA HIS A 42 1.16 -6.33 -17.39
C HIS A 42 2.41 -6.25 -16.54
N VAL A 43 2.96 -5.05 -16.31
CA VAL A 43 4.15 -4.92 -15.46
C VAL A 43 3.80 -4.72 -13.98
N ARG A 44 2.53 -4.46 -13.67
CA ARG A 44 2.08 -4.29 -12.30
C ARG A 44 0.93 -5.22 -11.94
N SER A 45 0.91 -6.39 -12.59
CA SER A 45 -0.19 -7.33 -12.39
C SER A 45 -0.13 -8.01 -11.02
N VAL A 46 1.06 -8.18 -10.46
CA VAL A 46 1.18 -8.73 -9.11
C VAL A 46 0.99 -7.61 -8.12
N THR A 47 0.04 -7.77 -7.20
CA THR A 47 -0.25 -6.76 -6.19
C THR A 47 -0.16 -7.36 -4.81
N ILE A 48 -0.02 -6.53 -3.81
CA ILE A 48 -0.13 -7.00 -2.43
C ILE A 48 -1.56 -7.49 -2.23
N LYS A 49 -1.71 -8.63 -1.57
CA LYS A 49 -3.04 -9.20 -1.36
C LYS A 49 -3.94 -8.20 -0.63
N GLY A 50 -5.13 -8.00 -1.17
CA GLY A 50 -6.08 -7.06 -0.58
C GLY A 50 -5.93 -5.61 -1.04
N ALA A 51 -4.97 -5.33 -1.92
CA ALA A 51 -4.77 -3.97 -2.39
C ALA A 51 -5.88 -3.54 -3.35
N ASN A 52 -6.23 -2.28 -3.25
CA ASN A 52 -7.14 -1.62 -4.18
C ASN A 52 -6.27 -0.90 -5.19
N VAL A 53 -6.40 -1.24 -6.46
CA VAL A 53 -5.53 -0.68 -7.50
C VAL A 53 -6.13 0.64 -7.98
N ILE A 54 -5.50 1.72 -7.59
CA ILE A 54 -5.90 3.07 -8.01
C ILE A 54 -4.62 3.81 -8.40
N PRO A 55 -4.20 3.71 -9.67
CA PRO A 55 -2.98 4.38 -10.10
C PRO A 55 -3.02 5.87 -9.81
N GLU A 56 -1.87 6.45 -9.54
CA GLU A 56 -1.78 7.87 -9.21
C GLU A 56 -2.53 8.74 -10.23
N GLN A 57 -2.40 8.41 -11.52
CA GLN A 57 -3.02 9.20 -12.56
C GLN A 57 -4.54 9.17 -12.51
N GLU A 58 -5.13 8.11 -11.97
CA GLU A 58 -6.58 7.97 -11.88
C GLU A 58 -7.14 8.48 -10.55
N LEU A 59 -6.28 8.72 -9.59
CA LEU A 59 -6.70 9.01 -8.23
C LEU A 59 -7.65 10.22 -8.13
N PRO A 60 -7.39 11.35 -8.81
CA PRO A 60 -8.28 12.49 -8.68
C PRO A 60 -9.73 12.20 -9.08
N ASN A 61 -9.93 11.27 -10.00
CA ASN A 61 -11.25 10.92 -10.49
C ASN A 61 -11.87 9.76 -9.70
N ARG A 62 -11.15 9.21 -8.74
CA ARG A 62 -11.60 8.04 -8.00
C ARG A 62 -11.55 8.24 -6.48
N LEU A 63 -11.50 9.48 -6.03
CA LEU A 63 -11.48 9.77 -4.60
C LEU A 63 -12.70 9.24 -3.86
N ASN A 64 -13.82 9.12 -4.55
CA ASN A 64 -15.03 8.60 -3.95
C ASN A 64 -14.91 7.12 -3.55
N GLU A 65 -13.88 6.43 -4.03
CA GLU A 65 -13.66 5.03 -3.67
C GLU A 65 -12.85 4.90 -2.38
N ILE A 66 -12.29 6.00 -1.86
CA ILE A 66 -11.41 5.97 -0.70
C ILE A 66 -12.21 6.32 0.55
N PRO A 67 -12.28 5.40 1.51
CA PRO A 67 -13.05 5.66 2.73
C PRO A 67 -12.39 6.73 3.60
N THR A 68 -13.22 7.51 4.28
CA THR A 68 -12.72 8.56 5.17
C THR A 68 -12.60 8.07 6.61
N ASP A 69 -13.08 6.86 6.90
CA ASP A 69 -13.08 6.33 8.26
C ASP A 69 -12.03 5.25 8.48
N LYS A 70 -11.12 5.07 7.53
CA LYS A 70 -10.03 4.09 7.67
C LYS A 70 -8.69 4.78 7.49
N GLU A 71 -7.64 4.14 7.96
CA GLU A 71 -6.29 4.63 7.70
C GLU A 71 -5.86 4.13 6.33
N ILE A 72 -5.40 5.05 5.49
CA ILE A 72 -5.02 4.74 4.12
C ILE A 72 -3.54 4.39 4.10
N ILE A 73 -3.21 3.25 3.48
CA ILE A 73 -1.82 2.85 3.29
C ILE A 73 -1.57 2.83 1.79
N VAL A 74 -0.55 3.55 1.34
CA VAL A 74 -0.23 3.63 -0.09
C VAL A 74 1.12 2.99 -0.36
N TYR A 75 1.28 2.35 -1.52
CA TYR A 75 2.57 1.77 -1.88
C TYR A 75 2.83 1.89 -3.37
N CYS A 76 4.12 1.85 -3.73
CA CYS A 76 4.59 1.90 -5.09
C CYS A 76 5.54 0.72 -5.35
N TRP A 77 6.58 0.92 -6.13
CA TRP A 77 7.46 -0.17 -6.57
C TRP A 77 8.51 -0.57 -5.52
N ASP A 78 9.32 0.38 -5.10
CA ASP A 78 10.51 0.13 -4.30
C ASP A 78 10.91 1.44 -3.64
N VAL A 79 12.01 1.42 -2.89
CA VAL A 79 12.49 2.61 -2.16
C VAL A 79 12.86 3.77 -3.08
N TRP A 80 13.17 3.50 -4.35
CA TRP A 80 13.54 4.53 -5.31
C TRP A 80 12.35 5.28 -5.90
N CYS A 81 11.14 4.83 -5.63
CA CYS A 81 9.96 5.41 -6.26
C CYS A 81 9.27 6.38 -5.29
N ASN A 82 8.98 7.59 -5.75
CA ASN A 82 8.33 8.60 -4.91
C ASN A 82 6.83 8.75 -5.18
N THR A 83 6.25 7.91 -6.02
CA THR A 83 4.83 8.05 -6.36
C THR A 83 3.94 7.91 -5.12
N ALA A 84 4.22 6.91 -4.27
CA ALA A 84 3.43 6.73 -3.06
C ALA A 84 3.56 7.92 -2.12
N ALA A 85 4.77 8.47 -2.00
CA ALA A 85 4.98 9.64 -1.13
C ALA A 85 4.19 10.84 -1.63
N LYS A 86 4.15 11.04 -2.95
CA LYS A 86 3.38 12.16 -3.53
C LYS A 86 1.89 11.97 -3.30
N VAL A 87 1.39 10.75 -3.45
CA VAL A 87 -0.02 10.45 -3.21
C VAL A 87 -0.33 10.64 -1.74
N ALA A 88 0.53 10.15 -0.85
CA ALA A 88 0.32 10.31 0.58
C ALA A 88 0.21 11.80 0.95
N LYS A 89 1.11 12.62 0.41
CA LYS A 89 1.08 14.05 0.66
C LYS A 89 -0.25 14.65 0.22
N SER A 90 -0.67 14.31 -0.99
CA SER A 90 -1.91 14.85 -1.54
C SER A 90 -3.12 14.43 -0.70
N LEU A 91 -3.19 13.18 -0.30
CA LEU A 91 -4.32 12.71 0.50
C LEU A 91 -4.32 13.32 1.90
N LEU A 92 -3.13 13.49 2.50
CA LEU A 92 -3.04 14.16 3.80
C LEU A 92 -3.54 15.60 3.70
N GLU A 93 -3.23 16.30 2.61
CA GLU A 93 -3.71 17.65 2.38
C GLU A 93 -5.23 17.70 2.28
N GLN A 94 -5.84 16.62 1.89
CA GLN A 94 -7.30 16.53 1.76
C GLN A 94 -7.97 15.97 3.01
N GLY A 95 -7.23 15.74 4.07
CA GLY A 95 -7.80 15.36 5.37
C GLY A 95 -7.83 13.88 5.65
N TYR A 96 -7.29 13.05 4.75
CA TYR A 96 -7.23 11.61 5.02
C TYR A 96 -6.09 11.30 6.00
N LYS A 97 -6.18 10.15 6.67
CA LYS A 97 -5.09 9.64 7.48
C LYS A 97 -4.32 8.68 6.59
N VAL A 98 -3.05 8.93 6.37
CA VAL A 98 -2.28 8.17 5.36
C VAL A 98 -0.90 7.85 5.86
N LYS A 99 -0.41 6.65 5.54
CA LYS A 99 0.99 6.29 5.71
C LYS A 99 1.47 5.62 4.43
N GLU A 100 2.77 5.71 4.20
CA GLU A 100 3.39 5.03 3.07
C GLU A 100 3.97 3.70 3.55
N LEU A 101 3.71 2.63 2.80
CA LEU A 101 4.28 1.32 3.09
C LEU A 101 5.74 1.31 2.63
N THR A 102 6.65 1.16 3.57
CA THR A 102 8.09 1.24 3.29
C THR A 102 8.54 0.17 2.32
N GLY A 103 9.26 0.59 1.28
CA GLY A 103 9.85 -0.33 0.33
C GLY A 103 8.90 -0.85 -0.74
N GLY A 104 7.64 -0.51 -0.68
CA GLY A 104 6.69 -0.87 -1.72
C GLY A 104 6.49 -2.37 -1.87
N ILE A 105 6.06 -2.77 -3.07
CA ILE A 105 5.81 -4.18 -3.32
C ILE A 105 7.12 -4.98 -3.33
N ALA A 106 8.25 -4.35 -3.65
CA ALA A 106 9.53 -5.05 -3.65
C ALA A 106 9.88 -5.57 -2.26
N ALA A 107 9.77 -4.73 -1.25
CA ALA A 107 10.05 -5.16 0.12
C ALA A 107 9.05 -6.21 0.60
N TRP A 108 7.78 -6.05 0.22
CA TRP A 108 6.74 -7.00 0.57
C TRP A 108 7.05 -8.39 0.02
N GLN A 109 7.43 -8.44 -1.27
CA GLN A 109 7.77 -9.71 -1.90
C GLN A 109 9.07 -10.32 -1.34
N GLU A 110 10.02 -9.47 -0.98
CA GLU A 110 11.27 -9.95 -0.41
C GLU A 110 11.01 -10.69 0.91
N MET A 111 9.99 -10.31 1.63
CA MET A 111 9.62 -10.95 2.88
C MET A 111 8.67 -12.14 2.67
N ASN A 112 8.37 -12.46 1.42
CA ASN A 112 7.46 -13.56 1.07
C ASN A 112 6.08 -13.39 1.68
N PHE A 113 5.61 -12.17 1.79
CA PHE A 113 4.27 -11.88 2.29
C PHE A 113 3.24 -12.06 1.16
N PRO A 114 1.97 -12.26 1.47
CA PRO A 114 0.96 -12.65 0.48
C PRO A 114 0.74 -11.62 -0.62
N VAL A 115 0.71 -12.11 -1.86
CA VAL A 115 0.41 -11.28 -3.03
C VAL A 115 -0.72 -11.91 -3.82
N SER A 116 -1.33 -11.11 -4.69
CA SER A 116 -2.29 -11.57 -5.68
C SER A 116 -1.60 -11.53 -7.04
N ASP A 117 -1.58 -12.66 -7.72
CA ASP A 117 -0.92 -12.78 -9.01
C ASP A 117 -1.89 -13.43 -10.00
N PRO A 118 -2.57 -12.63 -10.83
CA PRO A 118 -3.55 -13.17 -11.75
C PRO A 118 -2.96 -14.04 -12.85
N THR A 119 -1.62 -14.04 -13.02
CA THR A 119 -1.00 -14.89 -14.00
C THR A 119 -0.78 -16.29 -13.47
N LYS A 120 -1.01 -16.54 -12.19
CA LYS A 120 -0.84 -17.85 -11.59
C LYS A 120 -2.19 -18.46 -11.28
N VAL A 121 -2.29 -19.78 -11.50
CA VAL A 121 -3.50 -20.49 -11.14
C VAL A 121 -3.32 -20.93 -9.71
N ASP A 122 -3.90 -20.19 -8.81
CA ASP A 122 -3.73 -20.51 -7.42
C ASP A 122 -4.99 -21.03 -6.83
N ASN A 123 -5.94 -21.35 -7.63
CA ASN A 123 -7.15 -21.83 -7.12
C ASN A 123 -6.93 -23.07 -6.37
N ILE A 124 -5.94 -23.78 -6.71
CA ILE A 124 -5.73 -24.95 -6.07
C ILE A 124 -5.39 -24.78 -4.69
N SER A 125 -4.41 -24.12 -4.47
CA SER A 125 -3.96 -24.03 -3.15
C SER A 125 -4.98 -23.43 -2.34
N ASP A 126 -5.69 -22.66 -2.93
CA ASP A 126 -6.57 -21.97 -2.13
C ASP A 126 -7.51 -22.88 -1.66
N ASN A 127 -7.90 -23.69 -2.46
CA ASN A 127 -8.84 -24.50 -2.05
C ASN A 127 -8.36 -25.28 -1.04
N CYS A 128 -7.34 -25.57 -1.11
CA CYS A 128 -6.97 -26.32 -0.11
C CYS A 128 -6.94 -25.61 0.97
N GLY A 129 -7.05 -24.81 0.75
CA GLY A 129 -6.97 -24.37 1.67
C GLY A 129 -7.37 -24.37 2.24
N CYS A 130 -7.28 -24.71 1.65
CA CYS A 130 -7.46 -24.89 2.10
C CYS A 130 -7.47 -24.65 2.67
#